data_56804ea2a5ab786358f572fcfc5537ee
#
_entry.id   56804ea2a5ab786358f572fcfc5537ee
#
_cell.length_a   1.000
_cell.length_b   1.000
_cell.length_c   1.000
_cell.angle_alpha   90.00
_cell.angle_beta   90.00
_cell.angle_gamma   90.00
#
_symmetry.space_group_name_H-M   'P 1'
#
loop_
_entity.id
_entity.type
_entity.pdbx_description
1 polymer ?
#
loop_
_entity_poly.entity_id
_entity_poly.type
_entity_poly.pdbx_seq_one_letter_code
_entity_poly.pdbx_strand_id
1 'polypeptide(L)'
;NGMDVCRTLRSNEKMRDLAIIMLTARDDEVDRILGLEFGADDYVTKPYNPRELVLRVKGLLKRIFQFQDNPGALEQIKVGPLTVDLSKHEVQVEGQVVELTLTEFKLLAHLIKNPGKIKTRDFLLEEIWDYGDGVFSRTIDTHIQRLRSKLKDAGKYIITVRGVGYRFEKS
;
A
#
# COMPACT_ATOMS: atom_id res chain seq x y z
N ASN A 1 19.83 1.47 -12.48
CA ASN A 1 19.29 0.17 -12.10
C ASN A 1 17.76 0.26 -11.96
N GLY A 2 17.06 -0.87 -11.69
CA GLY A 2 15.59 -0.87 -11.55
C GLY A 2 15.07 0.03 -10.43
N MET A 3 15.82 0.22 -9.36
CA MET A 3 15.49 1.11 -8.24
C MET A 3 15.48 2.57 -8.67
N ASP A 4 16.45 2.98 -9.48
CA ASP A 4 16.52 4.36 -10.01
C ASP A 4 15.36 4.64 -10.96
N VAL A 5 14.98 3.66 -11.78
CA VAL A 5 13.78 3.77 -12.65
C VAL A 5 12.53 3.94 -11.81
N CYS A 6 12.34 3.12 -10.76
CA CYS A 6 11.21 3.23 -9.86
C CYS A 6 11.13 4.61 -9.20
N ARG A 7 12.26 5.10 -8.69
CA ARG A 7 12.36 6.45 -8.10
C ARG A 7 11.97 7.54 -9.13
N THR A 8 12.50 7.44 -10.35
CA THR A 8 12.21 8.40 -11.42
C THR A 8 10.72 8.39 -11.79
N LEU A 9 10.10 7.20 -11.89
CA LEU A 9 8.66 7.09 -12.15
C LEU A 9 7.83 7.72 -11.03
N ARG A 10 8.22 7.52 -9.77
CA ARG A 10 7.51 8.10 -8.62
C ARG A 10 7.68 9.61 -8.47
N SER A 11 8.79 10.17 -8.95
CA SER A 11 9.02 11.63 -8.97
C SER A 11 8.33 12.33 -10.13
N ASN A 12 7.82 11.60 -11.12
CA ASN A 12 7.12 12.17 -12.26
C ASN A 12 5.61 12.28 -11.98
N GLU A 13 5.05 13.47 -12.00
CA GLU A 13 3.63 13.73 -11.72
C GLU A 13 2.65 12.90 -12.54
N LYS A 14 2.97 12.59 -13.80
CA LYS A 14 2.11 11.81 -14.71
C LYS A 14 2.23 10.31 -14.52
N MET A 15 3.30 9.83 -13.88
CA MET A 15 3.65 8.40 -13.80
C MET A 15 3.70 7.88 -12.36
N ARG A 16 3.57 8.75 -11.37
CA ARG A 16 3.69 8.39 -9.96
C ARG A 16 2.66 7.37 -9.47
N ASP A 17 1.48 7.35 -10.11
CA ASP A 17 0.38 6.44 -9.75
C ASP A 17 0.43 5.10 -10.50
N LEU A 18 1.43 4.91 -11.39
CA LEU A 18 1.64 3.63 -12.06
C LEU A 18 1.85 2.51 -11.03
N ALA A 19 1.18 1.40 -11.24
CA ALA A 19 1.45 0.18 -10.49
C ALA A 19 2.76 -0.44 -10.96
N ILE A 20 3.68 -0.69 -10.03
CA ILE A 20 5.05 -1.14 -10.32
C ILE A 20 5.33 -2.47 -9.62
N ILE A 21 5.64 -3.50 -10.40
CA ILE A 21 6.22 -4.75 -9.90
C ILE A 21 7.70 -4.77 -10.29
N MET A 22 8.58 -4.92 -9.30
CA MET A 22 10.02 -5.06 -9.56
C MET A 22 10.41 -6.53 -9.71
N LEU A 23 11.18 -6.83 -10.77
CA LEU A 23 11.82 -8.13 -10.95
C LEU A 23 13.29 -8.00 -10.57
N THR A 24 13.71 -8.66 -9.49
CA THR A 24 15.07 -8.56 -8.95
C THR A 24 15.79 -9.91 -8.95
N ALA A 25 17.11 -9.89 -9.19
CA ALA A 25 17.96 -11.07 -9.03
C ALA A 25 18.49 -11.24 -7.59
N ARG A 26 18.18 -10.30 -6.69
CA ARG A 26 18.75 -10.26 -5.36
C ARG A 26 17.75 -10.81 -4.34
N ASP A 27 18.18 -11.84 -3.64
CA ASP A 27 17.44 -12.50 -2.57
C ASP A 27 17.62 -11.82 -1.21
N ASP A 28 18.43 -10.78 -1.14
CA ASP A 28 18.74 -10.12 0.11
C ASP A 28 17.52 -9.36 0.62
N GLU A 29 17.15 -9.62 1.87
CA GLU A 29 15.99 -9.00 2.51
C GLU A 29 16.10 -7.46 2.51
N VAL A 30 17.33 -6.95 2.58
CA VAL A 30 17.63 -5.51 2.52
C VAL A 30 17.28 -4.94 1.15
N ASP A 31 17.63 -5.63 0.06
CA ASP A 31 17.32 -5.17 -1.31
C ASP A 31 15.81 -5.21 -1.62
N ARG A 32 15.08 -6.14 -1.00
CA ARG A 32 13.61 -6.20 -1.10
C ARG A 32 12.94 -5.03 -0.36
N ILE A 33 13.40 -4.73 0.85
CA ILE A 33 12.94 -3.59 1.63
C ILE A 33 13.25 -2.29 0.86
N LEU A 34 14.46 -2.15 0.34
CA LEU A 34 14.86 -0.98 -0.47
C LEU A 34 14.00 -0.84 -1.73
N GLY A 35 13.71 -1.93 -2.44
CA GLY A 35 12.82 -1.90 -3.62
C GLY A 35 11.44 -1.35 -3.29
N LEU A 36 10.85 -1.77 -2.17
CA LEU A 36 9.60 -1.22 -1.66
C LEU A 36 9.78 0.22 -1.18
N GLU A 37 10.88 0.59 -0.55
CA GLU A 37 11.20 1.96 -0.15
C GLU A 37 11.28 2.93 -1.34
N PHE A 38 11.66 2.47 -2.53
CA PHE A 38 11.66 3.26 -3.75
C PHE A 38 10.29 3.37 -4.43
N GLY A 39 9.23 2.81 -3.83
CA GLY A 39 7.88 3.02 -4.29
C GLY A 39 7.29 1.91 -5.15
N ALA A 40 7.93 0.77 -5.27
CA ALA A 40 7.30 -0.40 -5.89
C ALA A 40 6.07 -0.86 -5.08
N ASP A 41 5.06 -1.36 -5.76
CA ASP A 41 3.86 -1.92 -5.13
C ASP A 41 4.06 -3.40 -4.80
N ASP A 42 4.94 -4.08 -5.53
CA ASP A 42 5.30 -5.47 -5.31
C ASP A 42 6.67 -5.79 -5.94
N TYR A 43 7.24 -6.95 -5.61
CA TYR A 43 8.49 -7.44 -6.20
C TYR A 43 8.44 -8.96 -6.40
N VAL A 44 9.25 -9.45 -7.33
CA VAL A 44 9.45 -10.88 -7.62
C VAL A 44 10.94 -11.14 -7.75
N THR A 45 11.44 -12.17 -7.06
CA THR A 45 12.84 -12.57 -7.15
C THR A 45 13.10 -13.49 -8.34
N LYS A 46 14.23 -13.32 -8.98
CA LYS A 46 14.71 -14.25 -10.04
C LYS A 46 15.55 -15.37 -9.41
N PRO A 47 15.37 -16.62 -9.84
CA PRO A 47 14.45 -17.11 -10.88
C PRO A 47 13.00 -17.13 -10.36
N TYR A 48 12.06 -16.67 -11.17
CA TYR A 48 10.64 -16.65 -10.82
C TYR A 48 9.83 -17.68 -11.59
N ASN A 49 8.74 -18.14 -10.98
CA ASN A 49 7.76 -18.95 -11.67
C ASN A 49 6.84 -18.03 -12.52
N PRO A 50 6.69 -18.22 -13.84
CA PRO A 50 5.80 -17.41 -14.66
C PRO A 50 4.35 -17.36 -14.13
N ARG A 51 3.86 -18.45 -13.54
CA ARG A 51 2.52 -18.49 -12.94
C ARG A 51 2.41 -17.56 -11.73
N GLU A 52 3.47 -17.47 -10.92
CA GLU A 52 3.54 -16.54 -9.80
C GLU A 52 3.48 -15.09 -10.28
N LEU A 53 4.29 -14.74 -11.29
CA LEU A 53 4.27 -13.39 -11.86
C LEU A 53 2.88 -13.03 -12.38
N VAL A 54 2.22 -13.94 -13.12
CA VAL A 54 0.86 -13.73 -13.62
C VAL A 54 -0.14 -13.50 -12.47
N LEU A 55 -0.04 -14.26 -11.38
CA LEU A 55 -0.91 -14.08 -10.21
C LEU A 55 -0.69 -12.70 -9.57
N ARG A 56 0.57 -12.27 -9.43
CA ARG A 56 0.92 -10.95 -8.90
C ARG A 56 0.38 -9.82 -9.78
N VAL A 57 0.55 -9.91 -11.08
CA VAL A 57 -0.02 -8.94 -12.03
C VAL A 57 -1.54 -8.90 -11.92
N LYS A 58 -2.22 -10.06 -11.89
CA LYS A 58 -3.68 -10.12 -11.73
C LYS A 58 -4.14 -9.51 -10.41
N GLY A 59 -3.46 -9.81 -9.30
CA GLY A 59 -3.75 -9.22 -7.99
C GLY A 59 -3.60 -7.70 -8.00
N LEU A 60 -2.55 -7.19 -8.67
CA LEU A 60 -2.33 -5.76 -8.80
C LEU A 60 -3.39 -5.09 -9.68
N LEU A 61 -3.76 -5.70 -10.81
CA LEU A 61 -4.84 -5.21 -11.69
C LEU A 61 -6.21 -5.25 -11.00
N LYS A 62 -6.54 -6.32 -10.29
CA LYS A 62 -7.77 -6.40 -9.48
C LYS A 62 -7.85 -5.24 -8.50
N ARG A 63 -6.72 -4.88 -7.87
CA ARG A 63 -6.63 -3.72 -6.99
C ARG A 63 -6.95 -2.40 -7.70
N ILE A 64 -6.51 -2.23 -8.95
CA ILE A 64 -6.78 -1.04 -9.75
C ILE A 64 -8.28 -0.95 -10.10
N PHE A 65 -8.88 -2.06 -10.53
CA PHE A 65 -10.25 -2.08 -11.02
C PHE A 65 -11.31 -2.13 -9.92
N GLN A 66 -11.07 -2.76 -8.78
CA GLN A 66 -12.06 -2.85 -7.69
C GLN A 66 -12.48 -1.50 -7.10
N PHE A 67 -11.67 -0.44 -7.28
CA PHE A 67 -12.05 0.90 -6.86
C PHE A 67 -12.87 1.68 -7.89
N GLN A 68 -12.92 1.21 -9.16
CA GLN A 68 -13.71 1.83 -10.22
C GLN A 68 -15.19 1.38 -10.22
N ASP A 69 -15.48 0.23 -9.61
CA ASP A 69 -16.81 -0.41 -9.71
C ASP A 69 -17.84 0.03 -8.67
N ASN A 70 -17.55 1.05 -7.84
CA ASN A 70 -18.52 1.54 -6.86
C ASN A 70 -18.77 3.06 -6.96
N PRO A 71 -19.43 3.53 -8.03
CA PRO A 71 -19.69 4.96 -8.26
C PRO A 71 -20.76 5.58 -7.34
N GLY A 72 -21.27 4.85 -6.35
CA GLY A 72 -22.43 5.25 -5.55
C GLY A 72 -22.18 5.67 -4.11
N ALA A 73 -21.00 5.51 -3.56
CA ALA A 73 -20.71 5.90 -2.19
C ALA A 73 -19.77 7.12 -2.18
N LEU A 74 -20.35 8.30 -1.98
CA LEU A 74 -19.63 9.50 -1.54
C LEU A 74 -19.09 9.25 -0.11
N GLU A 75 -18.12 8.36 0.02
CA GLU A 75 -17.51 8.10 1.32
C GLU A 75 -16.25 8.94 1.48
N GLN A 76 -16.48 10.19 1.84
CA GLN A 76 -15.43 11.00 2.42
C GLN A 76 -15.37 10.72 3.93
N ILE A 77 -14.25 10.20 4.39
CA ILE A 77 -13.99 9.92 5.80
C ILE A 77 -13.07 11.01 6.34
N LYS A 78 -13.51 11.69 7.41
CA LYS A 78 -12.71 12.71 8.07
C LYS A 78 -12.41 12.32 9.52
N VAL A 79 -11.13 12.33 9.87
CA VAL A 79 -10.63 12.04 11.23
C VAL A 79 -9.54 13.03 11.60
N GLY A 80 -9.85 13.97 12.47
CA GLY A 80 -8.95 15.07 12.81
C GLY A 80 -8.48 15.82 11.55
N PRO A 81 -7.16 15.96 11.32
CA PRO A 81 -6.61 16.62 10.15
C PRO A 81 -6.69 15.77 8.87
N LEU A 82 -6.99 14.46 8.98
CA LEU A 82 -7.01 13.52 7.88
C LEU A 82 -8.39 13.51 7.20
N THR A 83 -8.40 13.71 5.89
CA THR A 83 -9.56 13.54 5.03
C THR A 83 -9.23 12.54 3.93
N VAL A 84 -10.04 11.50 3.77
CA VAL A 84 -9.88 10.47 2.74
C VAL A 84 -11.13 10.42 1.90
N ASP A 85 -11.01 10.73 0.61
CA ASP A 85 -12.05 10.55 -0.38
C ASP A 85 -11.82 9.21 -1.10
N LEU A 86 -12.63 8.24 -0.74
CA LEU A 86 -12.49 6.88 -1.26
C LEU A 86 -12.89 6.77 -2.74
N SER A 87 -13.77 7.63 -3.20
CA SER A 87 -14.26 7.63 -4.59
C SER A 87 -13.23 8.25 -5.54
N LYS A 88 -12.53 9.29 -5.08
CA LYS A 88 -11.51 9.98 -5.87
C LYS A 88 -10.09 9.45 -5.66
N HIS A 89 -9.91 8.49 -4.75
CA HIS A 89 -8.58 8.04 -4.28
C HIS A 89 -7.70 9.20 -3.78
N GLU A 90 -8.32 10.18 -3.16
CA GLU A 90 -7.64 11.38 -2.68
C GLU A 90 -7.49 11.34 -1.17
N VAL A 91 -6.32 11.71 -0.69
CA VAL A 91 -6.02 11.84 0.73
C VAL A 91 -5.49 13.24 1.00
N GLN A 92 -6.01 13.87 2.03
CA GLN A 92 -5.56 15.18 2.48
C GLN A 92 -5.23 15.14 3.96
N VAL A 93 -4.16 15.83 4.35
CA VAL A 93 -3.81 16.10 5.75
C VAL A 93 -3.75 17.62 5.91
N GLU A 94 -4.54 18.17 6.84
CA GLU A 94 -4.67 19.63 7.03
C GLU A 94 -5.04 20.39 5.75
N GLY A 95 -5.84 19.77 4.88
CA GLY A 95 -6.26 20.33 3.59
C GLY A 95 -5.21 20.25 2.47
N GLN A 96 -4.03 19.71 2.75
CA GLN A 96 -3.00 19.48 1.74
C GLN A 96 -3.09 18.06 1.19
N VAL A 97 -3.09 17.93 -0.13
CA VAL A 97 -3.10 16.61 -0.80
C VAL A 97 -1.83 15.84 -0.47
N VAL A 98 -2.01 14.59 -0.06
CA VAL A 98 -0.93 13.65 0.22
C VAL A 98 -0.95 12.55 -0.83
N GLU A 99 0.16 12.41 -1.54
CA GLU A 99 0.29 11.44 -2.62
C GLU A 99 0.66 10.07 -2.09
N LEU A 100 -0.26 9.14 -2.23
CA LEU A 100 -0.08 7.74 -1.87
C LEU A 100 0.06 6.88 -3.13
N THR A 101 0.88 5.83 -3.04
CA THR A 101 0.82 4.76 -4.05
C THR A 101 -0.50 4.00 -3.91
N LEU A 102 -0.88 3.25 -4.94
CA LEU A 102 -2.10 2.46 -4.91
C LEU A 102 -2.17 1.53 -3.69
N THR A 103 -1.05 0.89 -3.35
CA THR A 103 -0.96 -0.02 -2.20
C THR A 103 -1.10 0.71 -0.86
N GLU A 104 -0.45 1.86 -0.71
CA GLU A 104 -0.56 2.70 0.49
C GLU A 104 -1.99 3.22 0.68
N PHE A 105 -2.63 3.66 -0.41
CA PHE A 105 -4.02 4.11 -0.36
C PHE A 105 -4.96 2.97 0.08
N LYS A 106 -4.80 1.76 -0.46
CA LYS A 106 -5.61 0.60 -0.08
C LYS A 106 -5.43 0.20 1.37
N LEU A 107 -4.19 0.20 1.86
CA LEU A 107 -3.91 -0.03 3.28
C LEU A 107 -4.66 0.97 4.15
N LEU A 108 -4.55 2.26 3.83
CA LEU A 108 -5.26 3.31 4.56
C LEU A 108 -6.77 3.11 4.49
N ALA A 109 -7.32 2.91 3.30
CA ALA A 109 -8.75 2.72 3.07
C ALA A 109 -9.30 1.52 3.85
N HIS A 110 -8.58 0.40 3.86
CA HIS A 110 -8.98 -0.80 4.59
C HIS A 110 -8.96 -0.57 6.11
N LEU A 111 -7.94 0.09 6.63
CA LEU A 111 -7.82 0.38 8.05
C LEU A 111 -8.84 1.42 8.52
N ILE A 112 -9.04 2.52 7.78
CA ILE A 112 -9.93 3.63 8.17
C ILE A 112 -11.42 3.26 8.08
N LYS A 113 -11.79 2.33 7.19
CA LYS A 113 -13.15 1.76 7.11
C LYS A 113 -13.50 0.87 8.31
N ASN A 114 -12.48 0.36 9.00
CA ASN A 114 -12.64 -0.56 10.13
C ASN A 114 -11.98 -0.03 11.41
N PRO A 115 -12.36 1.15 11.90
CA PRO A 115 -11.70 1.75 13.05
C PRO A 115 -11.85 0.87 14.30
N GLY A 116 -10.79 0.80 15.11
CA GLY A 116 -10.73 -0.02 16.32
C GLY A 116 -10.51 -1.52 16.08
N LYS A 117 -10.74 -2.03 14.87
CA LYS A 117 -10.54 -3.44 14.57
C LYS A 117 -9.08 -3.72 14.24
N ILE A 118 -8.51 -4.72 14.92
CA ILE A 118 -7.15 -5.19 14.63
C ILE A 118 -7.19 -6.00 13.35
N LYS A 119 -6.28 -5.70 12.42
CA LYS A 119 -6.04 -6.46 11.20
C LYS A 119 -4.66 -7.10 11.29
N THR A 120 -4.62 -8.43 11.17
CA THR A 120 -3.35 -9.15 11.18
C THR A 120 -2.55 -8.85 9.93
N ARG A 121 -1.23 -9.07 9.97
CA ARG A 121 -0.37 -8.90 8.81
C ARG A 121 -0.78 -9.81 7.66
N ASP A 122 -1.06 -11.07 7.97
CA ASP A 122 -1.47 -12.07 6.97
C ASP A 122 -2.82 -11.69 6.34
N PHE A 123 -3.78 -11.24 7.14
CA PHE A 123 -5.06 -10.75 6.64
C PHE A 123 -4.88 -9.54 5.70
N LEU A 124 -4.02 -8.58 6.06
CA LEU A 124 -3.76 -7.43 5.20
C LEU A 124 -3.00 -7.82 3.91
N LEU A 125 -2.11 -8.81 3.98
CA LEU A 125 -1.45 -9.36 2.80
C LEU A 125 -2.46 -10.00 1.86
N GLU A 126 -3.34 -10.84 2.38
CA GLU A 126 -4.38 -11.52 1.60
C GLU A 126 -5.34 -10.51 0.95
N GLU A 127 -5.87 -9.57 1.72
CA GLU A 127 -6.82 -8.56 1.25
C GLU A 127 -6.22 -7.58 0.23
N ILE A 128 -4.96 -7.21 0.40
CA ILE A 128 -4.34 -6.17 -0.42
C ILE A 128 -3.55 -6.76 -1.58
N TRP A 129 -2.91 -7.94 -1.39
CA TRP A 129 -2.11 -8.58 -2.43
C TRP A 129 -2.75 -9.82 -3.05
N ASP A 130 -3.87 -10.33 -2.50
CA ASP A 130 -4.55 -11.55 -2.97
C ASP A 130 -3.62 -12.80 -2.96
N TYR A 131 -2.73 -12.87 -1.96
CA TYR A 131 -1.79 -13.96 -1.80
C TYR A 131 -2.19 -14.88 -0.64
N GLY A 132 -2.33 -16.17 -0.95
CA GLY A 132 -2.33 -17.22 0.04
C GLY A 132 -0.94 -17.43 0.66
N ASP A 133 -0.91 -18.17 1.75
CA ASP A 133 0.22 -18.51 2.61
C ASP A 133 1.62 -18.38 2.02
N GLY A 134 2.48 -17.62 2.69
CA GLY A 134 3.93 -17.69 2.56
C GLY A 134 4.66 -16.47 1.99
N VAL A 135 3.98 -15.37 1.66
CA VAL A 135 4.63 -14.15 1.18
C VAL A 135 4.72 -13.11 2.29
N PHE A 136 5.85 -13.05 2.92
CA PHE A 136 6.52 -11.99 3.68
C PHE A 136 5.64 -10.93 4.39
N SER A 137 5.30 -11.22 5.63
CA SER A 137 4.65 -10.30 6.59
C SER A 137 5.39 -8.95 6.74
N ARG A 138 6.68 -8.89 6.45
CA ARG A 138 7.51 -7.67 6.51
C ARG A 138 7.21 -6.66 5.40
N THR A 139 6.65 -7.08 4.28
CA THR A 139 6.21 -6.19 3.21
C THR A 139 5.16 -5.19 3.72
N ILE A 140 4.24 -5.65 4.55
CA ILE A 140 3.23 -4.79 5.20
C ILE A 140 3.88 -3.72 6.07
N ASP A 141 4.87 -4.12 6.89
CA ASP A 141 5.51 -3.21 7.85
C ASP A 141 6.18 -2.04 7.12
N THR A 142 6.84 -2.30 5.99
CA THR A 142 7.46 -1.27 5.15
C THR A 142 6.40 -0.32 4.55
N HIS A 143 5.32 -0.85 4.00
CA HIS A 143 4.24 0.00 3.47
C HIS A 143 3.55 0.83 4.56
N ILE A 144 3.33 0.27 5.75
CA ILE A 144 2.77 1.00 6.89
C ILE A 144 3.73 2.11 7.36
N GLN A 145 5.03 1.84 7.42
CA GLN A 145 6.02 2.84 7.81
C GLN A 145 6.01 4.03 6.83
N ARG A 146 5.99 3.76 5.54
CA ARG A 146 5.92 4.79 4.49
C ARG A 146 4.60 5.55 4.54
N LEU A 147 3.49 4.85 4.68
CA LEU A 147 2.18 5.46 4.82
C LEU A 147 2.15 6.44 6.01
N ARG A 148 2.64 6.01 7.17
CA ARG A 148 2.75 6.90 8.35
C ARG A 148 3.61 8.14 8.06
N SER A 149 4.76 7.95 7.43
CA SER A 149 5.66 9.05 7.08
C SER A 149 4.98 10.08 6.16
N LYS A 150 4.23 9.63 5.16
CA LYS A 150 3.49 10.49 4.24
C LYS A 150 2.31 11.21 4.92
N LEU A 151 1.62 10.52 5.82
CA LEU A 151 0.50 11.09 6.58
C LEU A 151 0.94 12.05 7.69
N LYS A 152 2.24 12.19 7.94
CA LYS A 152 2.80 13.08 8.98
C LYS A 152 2.10 12.86 10.34
N ASP A 153 1.54 13.91 10.93
CA ASP A 153 0.85 13.84 12.23
C ASP A 153 -0.38 12.91 12.23
N ALA A 154 -1.03 12.73 11.09
CA ALA A 154 -2.13 11.79 10.96
C ALA A 154 -1.67 10.31 10.94
N GLY A 155 -0.40 10.05 10.72
CA GLY A 155 0.18 8.71 10.81
C GLY A 155 0.04 8.06 12.19
N LYS A 156 -0.11 8.87 13.26
CA LYS A 156 -0.37 8.39 14.62
C LYS A 156 -1.66 7.59 14.78
N TYR A 157 -2.65 7.81 13.91
CA TYR A 157 -3.91 7.06 13.94
C TYR A 157 -3.76 5.59 13.52
N ILE A 158 -2.67 5.24 12.84
CA ILE A 158 -2.35 3.85 12.51
C ILE A 158 -1.52 3.27 13.66
N ILE A 159 -2.14 2.45 14.48
CA ILE A 159 -1.52 1.87 15.68
C ILE A 159 -0.94 0.49 15.35
N THR A 160 0.30 0.23 15.80
CA THR A 160 0.89 -1.11 15.76
C THR A 160 0.46 -1.92 16.98
N VAL A 161 -0.16 -3.05 16.74
CA VAL A 161 -0.42 -4.07 17.77
C VAL A 161 0.70 -5.09 17.71
N ARG A 162 1.65 -5.00 18.65
CA ARG A 162 2.87 -5.83 18.65
C ARG A 162 2.53 -7.31 18.56
N GLY A 163 3.24 -8.02 17.67
CA GLY A 163 3.05 -9.45 17.44
C GLY A 163 1.77 -9.82 16.67
N VAL A 164 0.87 -8.88 16.38
CA VAL A 164 -0.42 -9.16 15.74
C VAL A 164 -0.56 -8.45 14.39
N GLY A 165 -0.55 -7.12 14.37
CA GLY A 165 -0.82 -6.36 13.14
C GLY A 165 -1.06 -4.88 13.40
N TYR A 166 -2.08 -4.34 12.75
CA TYR A 166 -2.37 -2.91 12.77
C TYR A 166 -3.85 -2.62 12.98
N ARG A 167 -4.16 -1.46 13.53
CA ARG A 167 -5.53 -0.93 13.62
C ARG A 167 -5.53 0.58 13.40
N PHE A 168 -6.66 1.12 13.00
CA PHE A 168 -6.89 2.56 12.92
C PHE A 168 -7.67 3.00 14.15
N GLU A 169 -7.20 4.02 14.84
CA GLU A 169 -7.90 4.63 15.98
C GLU A 169 -8.34 6.05 15.62
N LYS A 170 -9.62 6.34 15.86
CA LYS A 170 -10.13 7.69 15.90
C LYS A 170 -9.90 8.17 17.32
N SER A 171 -8.81 8.88 17.55
CA SER A 171 -8.54 9.46 18.89
C SER A 171 -9.63 10.41 19.31
#